data_1456bda2c446364af81b3b252f7bc412
#
_entry.id   1456bda2c446364af81b3b252f7bc412
#
_cell.length_a   1.000
_cell.length_b   1.000
_cell.length_c   1.000
_cell.angle_alpha   90.00
_cell.angle_beta   90.00
_cell.angle_gamma   90.00
#
_symmetry.space_group_name_H-M   'P 1'
#
loop_
_entity.id
_entity.type
_entity.pdbx_description
1 polymer ?
#
loop_
_entity_poly.entity_id
_entity_poly.type
_entity_poly.pdbx_seq_one_letter_code
_entity_poly.pdbx_strand_id
1 'polypeptide(L)'
;MRDPYHRGVTDDHPLSEAEYWEIYRRVPRLTVEVVVTGADGVLLTRRAIEPCRGMWHLPGGTVRFGERLADAVARVARRELGLTVTESRMLGCIEYPSHWEKGLDCPVGIAFLVTRHSGELEVSAEAEDHGWFRRLPGGMHPEQVRFLVDAGLAEGAGLAEPRPEGAESPGIDRRRMDSGD
;
A
#
# COMPACT_ATOMS: atom_id res chain seq x y z
N MET A 1 32.00 13.54 -14.36
CA MET A 1 32.32 13.03 -13.02
C MET A 1 31.25 11.97 -12.70
N ARG A 2 31.60 10.69 -12.69
CA ARG A 2 30.61 9.62 -12.42
C ARG A 2 30.35 9.59 -10.92
N ASP A 3 29.06 9.64 -10.56
CA ASP A 3 28.59 9.52 -9.17
C ASP A 3 29.08 8.20 -8.57
N PRO A 4 29.88 8.22 -7.48
CA PRO A 4 30.41 7.01 -6.86
C PRO A 4 29.33 6.14 -6.20
N TYR A 5 28.10 6.63 -6.07
CA TYR A 5 26.97 5.94 -5.45
C TYR A 5 26.09 5.17 -6.43
N HIS A 6 26.32 5.28 -7.74
CA HIS A 6 25.61 4.51 -8.78
C HIS A 6 26.32 3.19 -9.08
N ARG A 7 26.38 2.27 -8.11
CA ARG A 7 26.81 0.90 -8.36
C ARG A 7 25.60 -0.01 -8.45
N GLY A 8 25.23 -0.39 -9.68
CA GLY A 8 24.48 -1.64 -9.94
C GLY A 8 23.07 -1.69 -9.37
N VAL A 9 22.40 -0.55 -9.26
CA VAL A 9 21.01 -0.47 -8.84
C VAL A 9 20.16 -1.02 -9.97
N THR A 10 19.50 -2.17 -9.75
CA THR A 10 18.33 -2.56 -10.55
C THR A 10 17.19 -1.61 -10.19
N ASP A 11 16.37 -1.22 -11.17
CA ASP A 11 15.31 -0.19 -11.00
C ASP A 11 14.32 -0.46 -9.86
N ASP A 12 14.23 -1.70 -9.37
CA ASP A 12 13.26 -2.10 -8.36
C ASP A 12 13.73 -2.03 -6.90
N HIS A 13 14.98 -2.37 -6.58
CA HIS A 13 15.52 -2.34 -5.22
C HIS A 13 16.97 -1.85 -5.19
N PRO A 14 17.22 -0.59 -4.76
CA PRO A 14 18.57 -0.02 -4.71
C PRO A 14 19.47 -0.69 -3.68
N LEU A 15 18.91 -1.45 -2.75
CA LEU A 15 19.61 -2.17 -1.68
C LEU A 15 19.34 -3.67 -1.82
N SER A 16 20.34 -4.48 -1.55
CA SER A 16 20.12 -5.90 -1.27
C SER A 16 19.33 -6.07 0.03
N GLU A 17 18.71 -7.22 0.23
CA GLU A 17 17.97 -7.51 1.47
C GLU A 17 18.85 -7.35 2.71
N ALA A 18 20.10 -7.78 2.67
CA ALA A 18 21.04 -7.65 3.77
C ALA A 18 21.35 -6.19 4.09
N GLU A 19 21.64 -5.36 3.06
CA GLU A 19 21.88 -3.92 3.23
C GLU A 19 20.64 -3.21 3.75
N TYR A 20 19.45 -3.58 3.25
CA TYR A 20 18.17 -3.04 3.71
C TYR A 20 18.01 -3.24 5.23
N TRP A 21 18.16 -4.47 5.70
CA TRP A 21 18.01 -4.77 7.13
C TRP A 21 19.15 -4.21 7.97
N GLU A 22 20.38 -4.13 7.48
CA GLU A 22 21.49 -3.50 8.19
C GLU A 22 21.21 -2.02 8.45
N ILE A 23 20.65 -1.30 7.47
CA ILE A 23 20.34 0.12 7.57
C ILE A 23 19.10 0.35 8.44
N TYR A 24 17.97 -0.26 8.06
CA TYR A 24 16.66 0.10 8.62
C TYR A 24 16.34 -0.52 9.99
N ARG A 25 17.20 -1.37 10.52
CA ARG A 25 17.19 -1.72 11.95
C ARG A 25 17.80 -0.64 12.84
N ARG A 26 18.46 0.35 12.28
CA ARG A 26 19.24 1.38 13.04
C ARG A 26 18.70 2.78 12.86
N VAL A 27 17.96 3.04 11.79
CA VAL A 27 17.44 4.36 11.46
C VAL A 27 15.97 4.26 11.02
N PRO A 28 15.16 5.32 11.23
CA PRO A 28 13.82 5.36 10.69
C PRO A 28 13.82 5.22 9.16
N ARG A 29 12.82 4.54 8.63
CA ARG A 29 12.63 4.34 7.19
C ARG A 29 11.53 5.27 6.67
N LEU A 30 11.89 6.23 5.83
CA LEU A 30 10.92 7.10 5.19
C LEU A 30 10.18 6.35 4.08
N THR A 31 8.85 6.36 4.14
CA THR A 31 7.97 5.81 3.11
C THR A 31 6.97 6.85 2.61
N VAL A 32 6.41 6.61 1.43
CA VAL A 32 5.17 7.26 0.99
C VAL A 32 4.03 6.25 1.05
N GLU A 33 2.84 6.73 1.43
CA GLU A 33 1.60 5.98 1.39
C GLU A 33 0.67 6.65 0.37
N VAL A 34 0.21 5.89 -0.62
CA VAL A 34 -0.60 6.37 -1.73
C VAL A 34 -2.08 6.15 -1.41
N VAL A 35 -2.80 7.23 -1.19
CA VAL A 35 -4.23 7.20 -0.91
C VAL A 35 -4.98 7.52 -2.19
N VAL A 36 -5.70 6.54 -2.73
CA VAL A 36 -6.61 6.71 -3.87
C VAL A 36 -8.03 6.55 -3.37
N THR A 37 -8.89 7.51 -3.69
CA THR A 37 -10.32 7.48 -3.31
C THR A 37 -11.20 7.39 -4.52
N GLY A 38 -12.31 6.67 -4.38
CA GLY A 38 -13.36 6.54 -5.40
C GLY A 38 -14.75 6.64 -4.78
N ALA A 39 -15.78 6.39 -5.59
CA ALA A 39 -17.17 6.40 -5.14
C ALA A 39 -17.42 5.40 -4.00
N ASP A 40 -16.67 4.31 -3.95
CA ASP A 40 -16.84 3.22 -2.97
C ASP A 40 -15.85 3.26 -1.81
N GLY A 41 -15.10 4.34 -1.65
CA GLY A 41 -14.21 4.59 -0.52
C GLY A 41 -12.73 4.65 -0.90
N VAL A 42 -11.86 4.15 -0.02
CA VAL A 42 -10.40 4.13 -0.19
C VAL A 42 -9.96 2.82 -0.83
N LEU A 43 -9.06 2.88 -1.80
CA LEU A 43 -8.41 1.71 -2.39
C LEU A 43 -7.37 1.16 -1.41
N LEU A 44 -7.50 -0.11 -1.07
CA LEU A 44 -6.53 -0.88 -0.29
C LEU A 44 -6.07 -2.09 -1.08
N THR A 45 -4.86 -2.54 -0.81
CA THR A 45 -4.30 -3.79 -1.30
C THR A 45 -4.07 -4.76 -0.14
N ARG A 46 -4.18 -6.05 -0.39
CA ARG A 46 -3.90 -7.10 0.58
C ARG A 46 -2.55 -7.73 0.26
N ARG A 47 -1.64 -7.67 1.21
CA ARG A 47 -0.24 -7.99 1.00
C ARG A 47 -0.01 -9.49 0.74
N ALA A 48 0.68 -9.83 -0.36
CA ALA A 48 1.03 -11.20 -0.73
C ALA A 48 2.38 -11.67 -0.16
N ILE A 49 3.23 -10.73 0.31
CA ILE A 49 4.63 -10.98 0.70
C ILE A 49 4.90 -10.60 2.15
N GLU A 50 5.94 -11.21 2.75
CA GLU A 50 6.44 -10.81 4.07
C GLU A 50 7.21 -9.45 4.03
N PRO A 51 7.28 -8.74 5.16
CA PRO A 51 6.52 -8.91 6.40
C PRO A 51 5.04 -8.50 6.24
N CYS A 52 4.20 -8.92 7.20
CA CYS A 52 2.78 -8.55 7.26
C CYS A 52 1.91 -9.13 6.13
N ARG A 53 2.24 -10.31 5.61
CA ARG A 53 1.44 -11.02 4.62
C ARG A 53 -0.01 -11.18 5.07
N GLY A 54 -0.96 -10.99 4.15
CA GLY A 54 -2.40 -11.08 4.38
C GLY A 54 -3.02 -9.84 5.04
N MET A 55 -2.23 -8.84 5.42
CA MET A 55 -2.76 -7.59 5.94
C MET A 55 -3.21 -6.66 4.83
N TRP A 56 -4.32 -5.97 5.06
CA TRP A 56 -4.76 -4.86 4.23
C TRP A 56 -3.95 -3.61 4.53
N HIS A 57 -3.56 -2.88 3.51
CA HIS A 57 -2.76 -1.67 3.66
C HIS A 57 -2.95 -0.68 2.50
N LEU A 58 -2.56 0.56 2.72
CA LEU A 58 -2.36 1.52 1.65
C LEU A 58 -1.18 1.07 0.78
N PRO A 59 -1.26 1.16 -0.56
CA PRO A 59 -0.09 1.01 -1.41
C PRO A 59 1.01 1.96 -0.97
N GLY A 60 2.23 1.46 -0.82
CA GLY A 60 3.29 2.25 -0.22
C GLY A 60 4.68 1.74 -0.54
N GLY A 61 5.68 2.58 -0.29
CA GLY A 61 7.06 2.19 -0.55
C GLY A 61 8.10 3.15 -0.01
N THR A 62 9.30 2.62 0.20
CA THR A 62 10.44 3.40 0.67
C THR A 62 10.82 4.49 -0.32
N VAL A 63 11.04 5.70 0.17
CA VAL A 63 11.60 6.80 -0.61
C VAL A 63 13.07 6.49 -0.87
N ARG A 64 13.48 6.58 -2.14
CA ARG A 64 14.84 6.27 -2.56
C ARG A 64 15.78 7.45 -2.28
N PHE A 65 17.06 7.18 -2.16
CA PHE A 65 18.06 8.23 -2.01
C PHE A 65 18.01 9.22 -3.17
N GLY A 66 17.86 10.51 -2.86
CA GLY A 66 17.74 11.58 -3.87
C GLY A 66 16.39 11.67 -4.58
N GLU A 67 15.42 10.80 -4.26
CA GLU A 67 14.07 10.83 -4.84
C GLU A 67 13.21 11.90 -4.17
N ARG A 68 12.44 12.65 -4.95
CA ARG A 68 11.43 13.56 -4.42
C ARG A 68 10.19 12.78 -4.00
N LEU A 69 9.49 13.24 -2.97
CA LEU A 69 8.27 12.57 -2.48
C LEU A 69 7.22 12.41 -3.58
N ALA A 70 7.02 13.42 -4.43
CA ALA A 70 6.07 13.34 -5.54
C ALA A 70 6.45 12.25 -6.56
N ASP A 71 7.76 12.09 -6.83
CA ASP A 71 8.26 11.05 -7.74
C ASP A 71 8.10 9.66 -7.12
N ALA A 72 8.32 9.54 -5.80
CA ALA A 72 8.08 8.31 -5.05
C ALA A 72 6.59 7.90 -5.09
N VAL A 73 5.66 8.84 -4.89
CA VAL A 73 4.21 8.61 -5.02
C VAL A 73 3.88 8.12 -6.43
N ALA A 74 4.36 8.79 -7.47
CA ALA A 74 4.10 8.41 -8.86
C ALA A 74 4.68 7.02 -9.19
N ARG A 75 5.87 6.70 -8.70
CA ARG A 75 6.53 5.40 -8.87
C ARG A 75 5.75 4.29 -8.17
N VAL A 76 5.37 4.49 -6.90
CA VAL A 76 4.59 3.50 -6.13
C VAL A 76 3.23 3.26 -6.78
N ALA A 77 2.49 4.32 -7.13
CA ALA A 77 1.19 4.19 -7.79
C ALA A 77 1.29 3.43 -9.12
N ARG A 78 2.32 3.71 -9.91
CA ARG A 78 2.55 3.00 -11.18
C ARG A 78 2.90 1.54 -10.96
N ARG A 79 3.81 1.24 -10.02
CA ARG A 79 4.30 -0.11 -9.77
C ARG A 79 3.24 -1.00 -9.14
N GLU A 80 2.48 -0.47 -8.16
CA GLU A 80 1.57 -1.28 -7.36
C GLU A 80 0.13 -1.27 -7.88
N LEU A 81 -0.26 -0.21 -8.60
CA LEU A 81 -1.64 0.01 -9.04
C LEU A 81 -1.80 0.18 -10.55
N GLY A 82 -0.71 0.25 -11.34
CA GLY A 82 -0.78 0.57 -12.77
C GLY A 82 -1.17 2.03 -13.09
N LEU A 83 -1.34 2.86 -12.07
CA LEU A 83 -1.85 4.22 -12.22
C LEU A 83 -0.75 5.24 -12.52
N THR A 84 -1.00 6.14 -13.44
CA THR A 84 -0.16 7.32 -13.71
C THR A 84 -0.73 8.52 -12.94
N VAL A 85 -0.07 8.90 -11.83
CA VAL A 85 -0.45 10.04 -11.00
C VAL A 85 0.08 11.32 -11.62
N THR A 86 -0.80 12.32 -11.79
CA THR A 86 -0.46 13.65 -12.30
C THR A 86 -0.59 14.73 -11.23
N GLU A 87 -1.44 14.53 -10.22
CA GLU A 87 -1.59 15.44 -9.09
C GLU A 87 -1.82 14.66 -7.80
N SER A 88 -1.14 15.09 -6.75
CA SER A 88 -1.35 14.59 -5.39
C SER A 88 -1.12 15.68 -4.36
N ARG A 89 -1.73 15.54 -3.18
CA ARG A 89 -1.50 16.43 -2.05
C ARG A 89 -1.16 15.65 -0.80
N MET A 90 -0.25 16.15 0.00
CA MET A 90 0.08 15.58 1.30
C MET A 90 -1.14 15.64 2.23
N LEU A 91 -1.41 14.52 2.90
CA LEU A 91 -2.42 14.42 3.95
C LEU A 91 -1.82 14.55 5.34
N GLY A 92 -0.67 13.93 5.57
CA GLY A 92 -0.02 13.90 6.87
C GLY A 92 1.02 12.78 6.98
N CYS A 93 1.41 12.51 8.22
CA CYS A 93 2.40 11.51 8.57
C CYS A 93 1.75 10.35 9.33
N ILE A 94 2.23 9.14 9.10
CA ILE A 94 1.83 7.93 9.83
C ILE A 94 3.09 7.34 10.45
N GLU A 95 3.12 7.27 11.78
CA GLU A 95 4.13 6.52 12.52
C GLU A 95 3.60 5.11 12.79
N TYR A 96 4.48 4.10 12.76
CA TYR A 96 4.09 2.68 12.91
C TYR A 96 4.68 2.04 14.17
N PRO A 97 4.22 2.42 15.39
CA PRO A 97 4.68 1.77 16.63
C PRO A 97 4.52 0.26 16.62
N SER A 98 3.46 -0.27 16.00
CA SER A 98 3.25 -1.71 15.89
C SER A 98 4.37 -2.46 15.15
N HIS A 99 5.20 -1.78 14.35
CA HIS A 99 6.34 -2.36 13.67
C HIS A 99 7.53 -2.55 14.60
N TRP A 100 8.00 -1.47 15.24
CA TRP A 100 9.19 -1.58 16.12
C TRP A 100 8.90 -2.33 17.41
N GLU A 101 7.67 -2.30 17.94
CA GLU A 101 7.25 -3.12 19.07
C GLU A 101 7.35 -4.62 18.78
N LYS A 102 7.21 -5.02 17.52
CA LYS A 102 7.42 -6.41 17.05
C LYS A 102 8.85 -6.71 16.64
N GLY A 103 9.78 -5.78 16.84
CA GLY A 103 11.18 -5.95 16.45
C GLY A 103 11.43 -5.86 14.93
N LEU A 104 10.50 -5.27 14.19
CA LEU A 104 10.66 -4.95 12.77
C LEU A 104 11.40 -3.61 12.60
N ASP A 105 11.33 -3.03 11.41
CA ASP A 105 11.87 -1.69 11.13
C ASP A 105 11.02 -0.56 11.76
N CYS A 106 11.45 0.69 11.60
CA CYS A 106 10.76 1.88 12.10
C CYS A 106 10.29 2.77 10.93
N PRO A 107 9.19 2.42 10.23
CA PRO A 107 8.69 3.24 9.14
C PRO A 107 8.03 4.53 9.63
N VAL A 108 8.25 5.59 8.84
CA VAL A 108 7.54 6.85 8.93
C VAL A 108 6.96 7.13 7.56
N GLY A 109 5.65 6.97 7.43
CA GLY A 109 4.93 7.10 6.16
C GLY A 109 4.38 8.50 5.96
N ILE A 110 4.67 9.11 4.81
CA ILE A 110 4.01 10.35 4.40
C ILE A 110 2.87 9.98 3.46
N ALA A 111 1.64 10.21 3.91
CA ALA A 111 0.44 9.90 3.14
C ALA A 111 0.12 11.00 2.13
N PHE A 112 -0.15 10.60 0.89
CA PHE A 112 -0.55 11.49 -0.19
C PHE A 112 -1.89 11.06 -0.78
N LEU A 113 -2.85 11.98 -0.82
CA LEU A 113 -4.08 11.80 -1.59
C LEU A 113 -3.80 12.07 -3.06
N VAL A 114 -4.06 11.08 -3.89
CA VAL A 114 -4.04 11.24 -5.36
C VAL A 114 -5.32 11.97 -5.77
N THR A 115 -5.17 13.15 -6.35
CA THR A 115 -6.29 14.01 -6.78
C THR A 115 -6.57 13.88 -8.28
N ARG A 116 -5.55 13.48 -9.04
CA ARG A 116 -5.70 13.20 -10.48
C ARG A 116 -4.77 12.09 -10.92
N HIS A 117 -5.32 11.13 -11.61
CA HIS A 117 -4.57 10.03 -12.23
C HIS A 117 -5.22 9.59 -13.55
N SER A 118 -4.49 8.79 -14.31
CA SER A 118 -4.96 8.09 -15.52
C SER A 118 -4.46 6.65 -15.52
N GLY A 119 -4.95 5.84 -16.46
CA GLY A 119 -4.66 4.41 -16.54
C GLY A 119 -5.77 3.57 -15.92
N GLU A 120 -5.71 2.28 -16.15
CA GLU A 120 -6.59 1.29 -15.54
C GLU A 120 -5.93 0.71 -14.29
N LEU A 121 -6.74 0.34 -13.29
CA LEU A 121 -6.26 -0.27 -12.07
C LEU A 121 -5.73 -1.67 -12.38
N GLU A 122 -4.43 -1.84 -12.26
CA GLU A 122 -3.72 -3.10 -12.43
C GLU A 122 -2.81 -3.33 -11.22
N VAL A 123 -3.23 -4.20 -10.32
CA VAL A 123 -2.53 -4.45 -9.06
C VAL A 123 -1.37 -5.41 -9.28
N SER A 124 -0.23 -5.10 -8.70
CA SER A 124 0.99 -5.90 -8.85
C SER A 124 0.89 -7.27 -8.14
N ALA A 125 1.80 -8.18 -8.47
CA ALA A 125 1.89 -9.50 -7.83
C ALA A 125 2.28 -9.45 -6.34
N GLU A 126 2.66 -8.29 -5.80
CA GLU A 126 2.90 -8.08 -4.37
C GLU A 126 1.60 -8.00 -3.56
N ALA A 127 0.44 -7.91 -4.24
CA ALA A 127 -0.87 -7.97 -3.62
C ALA A 127 -1.63 -9.23 -4.05
N GLU A 128 -2.19 -9.95 -3.09
CA GLU A 128 -3.04 -11.12 -3.34
C GLU A 128 -4.50 -10.73 -3.58
N ASP A 129 -4.89 -9.50 -3.21
CA ASP A 129 -6.24 -8.96 -3.35
C ASP A 129 -6.22 -7.42 -3.30
N HIS A 130 -7.28 -6.78 -3.75
CA HIS A 130 -7.50 -5.35 -3.63
C HIS A 130 -9.00 -5.02 -3.55
N GLY A 131 -9.33 -3.84 -3.03
CA GLY A 131 -10.73 -3.42 -2.94
C GLY A 131 -10.89 -1.97 -2.53
N TRP A 132 -12.12 -1.48 -2.71
CA TRP A 132 -12.54 -0.15 -2.30
C TRP A 132 -13.34 -0.25 -0.99
N PHE A 133 -13.00 0.56 0.00
CA PHE A 133 -13.55 0.43 1.33
C PHE A 133 -14.04 1.78 1.87
N ARG A 134 -15.35 1.93 2.07
CA ARG A 134 -15.92 3.01 2.90
C ARG A 134 -15.76 2.68 4.38
N ARG A 135 -15.94 1.41 4.73
CA ARG A 135 -15.65 0.85 6.05
C ARG A 135 -14.40 -0.02 5.94
N LEU A 136 -13.39 0.30 6.74
CA LEU A 136 -12.10 -0.40 6.68
C LEU A 136 -12.22 -1.87 7.06
N PRO A 137 -11.51 -2.78 6.38
CA PRO A 137 -11.54 -4.21 6.68
C PRO A 137 -10.77 -4.52 7.97
N GLY A 138 -11.08 -5.66 8.58
CA GLY A 138 -10.25 -6.25 9.62
C GLY A 138 -8.88 -6.66 9.08
N GLY A 139 -7.87 -6.77 9.96
CA GLY A 139 -6.52 -7.17 9.56
C GLY A 139 -5.74 -6.09 8.79
N MET A 140 -6.03 -4.84 9.06
CA MET A 140 -5.27 -3.68 8.57
C MET A 140 -4.29 -3.18 9.63
N HIS A 141 -3.24 -2.46 9.24
CA HIS A 141 -2.35 -1.77 10.17
C HIS A 141 -3.14 -0.76 11.03
N PRO A 142 -3.10 -0.86 12.37
CA PRO A 142 -3.92 -0.01 13.24
C PRO A 142 -3.64 1.48 13.06
N GLU A 143 -2.41 1.84 12.72
CA GLU A 143 -1.98 3.21 12.47
C GLU A 143 -2.61 3.77 11.20
N GLN A 144 -2.71 2.97 10.14
CA GLN A 144 -3.39 3.37 8.91
C GLN A 144 -4.90 3.47 9.10
N VAL A 145 -5.49 2.55 9.89
CA VAL A 145 -6.92 2.63 10.27
C VAL A 145 -7.20 3.96 10.94
N ARG A 146 -6.45 4.27 12.01
CA ARG A 146 -6.60 5.52 12.75
C ARG A 146 -6.44 6.74 11.83
N PHE A 147 -5.37 6.76 11.03
CA PHE A 147 -5.09 7.87 10.12
C PHE A 147 -6.23 8.12 9.11
N LEU A 148 -6.74 7.07 8.47
CA LEU A 148 -7.81 7.19 7.47
C LEU A 148 -9.13 7.65 8.09
N VAL A 149 -9.44 7.20 9.32
CA VAL A 149 -10.62 7.62 10.06
C VAL A 149 -10.50 9.09 10.49
N ASP A 150 -9.36 9.48 11.08
CA ASP A 150 -9.11 10.85 11.53
C ASP A 150 -9.10 11.84 10.35
N ALA A 151 -8.65 11.39 9.16
CA ALA A 151 -8.70 12.16 7.92
C ALA A 151 -10.11 12.22 7.28
N GLY A 152 -11.12 11.53 7.82
CA GLY A 152 -12.47 11.47 7.28
C GLY A 152 -12.58 10.75 5.92
N LEU A 153 -11.64 9.86 5.60
CA LEU A 153 -11.58 9.16 4.32
C LEU A 153 -12.25 7.79 4.36
N ALA A 154 -12.45 7.22 5.54
CA ALA A 154 -13.15 5.96 5.73
C ALA A 154 -13.78 5.88 7.14
N GLU A 155 -14.73 4.98 7.28
CA GLU A 155 -15.27 4.60 8.58
C GLU A 155 -14.36 3.54 9.23
N GLY A 156 -14.28 3.55 10.57
CA GLY A 156 -13.49 2.58 11.35
C GLY A 156 -13.83 1.13 10.99
N ALA A 157 -12.87 0.23 11.16
CA ALA A 157 -13.09 -1.19 11.02
C ALA A 157 -14.24 -1.63 11.94
N GLY A 158 -15.30 -2.17 11.37
CA GLY A 158 -16.26 -2.91 12.17
C GLY A 158 -15.51 -4.03 12.89
N LEU A 159 -15.86 -4.31 14.15
CA LEU A 159 -15.40 -5.51 14.81
C LEU A 159 -15.77 -6.68 13.89
N ALA A 160 -14.79 -7.23 13.19
CA ALA A 160 -15.00 -8.39 12.37
C ALA A 160 -15.35 -9.53 13.34
N GLU A 161 -16.60 -9.96 13.35
CA GLU A 161 -16.92 -11.25 13.94
C GLU A 161 -16.05 -12.29 13.22
N PRO A 162 -15.39 -13.20 13.96
CA PRO A 162 -14.63 -14.27 13.34
C PRO A 162 -15.55 -15.03 12.39
N ARG A 163 -15.20 -15.15 11.12
CA ARG A 163 -15.93 -16.01 10.18
C ARG A 163 -16.00 -17.40 10.80
N PRO A 164 -17.19 -18.00 10.90
CA PRO A 164 -17.28 -19.41 11.33
C PRO A 164 -16.45 -20.24 10.34
N GLU A 165 -15.58 -21.10 10.87
CA GLU A 165 -14.85 -22.08 10.08
C GLU A 165 -15.87 -22.90 9.27
N GLY A 166 -15.80 -22.85 7.94
CA GLY A 166 -16.67 -23.61 7.05
C GLY A 166 -17.52 -22.82 6.06
N ALA A 167 -17.44 -21.49 5.98
CA ALA A 167 -18.16 -20.75 4.95
C ALA A 167 -17.43 -20.84 3.60
N GLU A 168 -17.96 -21.68 2.70
CA GLU A 168 -17.53 -21.76 1.30
C GLU A 168 -17.68 -20.39 0.62
N SER A 169 -16.68 -20.02 -0.18
CA SER A 169 -16.72 -18.83 -1.02
C SER A 169 -17.92 -18.93 -1.99
N PRO A 170 -18.70 -17.85 -2.20
CA PRO A 170 -19.74 -17.86 -3.22
C PRO A 170 -19.09 -18.05 -4.58
N GLY A 171 -19.35 -19.20 -5.19
CA GLY A 171 -18.86 -19.57 -6.51
C GLY A 171 -19.29 -18.55 -7.55
N ILE A 172 -18.35 -18.12 -8.37
CA ILE A 172 -18.61 -17.32 -9.58
C ILE A 172 -19.46 -18.18 -10.50
N ASP A 173 -20.74 -17.84 -10.65
CA ASP A 173 -21.66 -18.48 -11.59
C ASP A 173 -21.25 -18.14 -13.04
N ARG A 174 -20.48 -19.07 -13.65
CA ARG A 174 -20.03 -18.98 -15.05
C ARG A 174 -21.11 -19.29 -16.09
N ARG A 175 -22.40 -19.31 -15.73
CA ARG A 175 -23.49 -19.74 -16.62
C ARG A 175 -24.32 -18.58 -17.21
N ARG A 176 -23.76 -17.41 -17.44
CA ARG A 176 -24.48 -16.33 -18.12
C ARG A 176 -23.68 -15.68 -19.26
N MET A 177 -22.94 -16.45 -20.01
CA MET A 177 -22.35 -16.00 -21.29
C MET A 177 -22.44 -17.10 -22.34
N ASP A 178 -23.65 -17.62 -22.57
CA ASP A 178 -23.93 -18.36 -23.81
C ASP A 178 -25.45 -18.36 -24.06
N SER A 179 -25.94 -17.32 -24.72
CA SER A 179 -27.16 -17.32 -25.54
C SER A 179 -27.39 -15.93 -26.09
N GLY A 180 -27.10 -15.74 -27.36
CA GLY A 180 -27.44 -14.56 -28.12
C GLY A 180 -27.01 -14.75 -29.57
N ASP A 181 -27.92 -15.30 -30.38
CA ASP A 181 -27.92 -15.24 -31.83
C ASP A 181 -27.67 -13.84 -32.37
#